data_4f3e642dea01f464d986cb8d173b9b41
#
_entry.id   4f3e642dea01f464d986cb8d173b9b41
#
_cell.length_a   1.000
_cell.length_b   1.000
_cell.length_c   1.000
_cell.angle_alpha   90.00
_cell.angle_beta   90.00
_cell.angle_gamma   90.00
#
_symmetry.space_group_name_H-M   'P 1'
#
loop_
_entity.id
_entity.type
_entity.pdbx_description
1 polymer ?
#
loop_
_entity_poly.entity_id
_entity_poly.type
_entity_poly.pdbx_seq_one_letter_code
_entity_poly.pdbx_strand_id
1 'polypeptide(L)'
;MLRKYGALDEIFSQEQYAQIPMAVVGIVMKFFQIVISIVVGMAAGCIPVVGYNMGAGKKTRVRELFTKLLLCEAIVGAVALVLAEGFPRQLIAVFGAANESGYYTDFAIKAFRTYLCMMVLACVNKACFIFLQAVGKAFSSTMLSMVREVVFGVGFALLLPRFFGLDGVLYYMPVSDGLTFVIAGV
;
A
#
# COMPACT_ATOMS: atom_id res chain seq x y z
N MET A 1 -9.33 15.23 5.79
CA MET A 1 -9.88 14.12 6.56
C MET A 1 -9.19 13.96 7.91
N LEU A 2 -7.92 13.65 7.99
CA LEU A 2 -7.17 13.46 9.26
C LEU A 2 -7.36 14.60 10.26
N ARG A 3 -7.24 15.87 9.83
CA ARG A 3 -7.44 17.02 10.71
C ARG A 3 -8.87 17.13 11.26
N LYS A 4 -9.89 16.79 10.45
CA LYS A 4 -11.29 16.85 10.86
C LYS A 4 -11.64 15.74 11.86
N TYR A 5 -11.23 14.51 11.60
CA TYR A 5 -11.56 13.38 12.48
C TYR A 5 -10.61 13.27 13.66
N GLY A 6 -9.37 13.77 13.57
CA GLY A 6 -8.50 13.93 14.72
C GLY A 6 -9.05 14.93 15.74
N ALA A 7 -9.70 16.01 15.28
CA ALA A 7 -10.35 16.97 16.18
C ALA A 7 -11.61 16.43 16.90
N LEU A 8 -12.15 15.27 16.49
CA LEU A 8 -13.26 14.58 17.14
C LEU A 8 -12.79 13.53 18.15
N ASP A 9 -11.50 13.24 18.19
CA ASP A 9 -10.89 12.30 19.14
C ASP A 9 -10.58 13.03 20.47
N GLU A 10 -10.77 12.34 21.60
CA GLU A 10 -10.56 12.95 22.93
C GLU A 10 -9.13 13.42 23.18
N ILE A 11 -8.13 12.71 22.63
CA ILE A 11 -6.71 13.02 22.81
C ILE A 11 -6.24 14.03 21.76
N PHE A 12 -6.55 13.80 20.50
CA PHE A 12 -6.05 14.59 19.36
C PHE A 12 -6.87 15.87 19.11
N SER A 13 -7.96 16.10 19.84
CA SER A 13 -8.68 17.38 19.86
C SER A 13 -7.90 18.49 20.58
N GLN A 14 -6.95 18.13 21.45
CA GLN A 14 -6.09 19.09 22.14
C GLN A 14 -5.11 19.74 21.13
N GLU A 15 -4.94 21.05 21.22
CA GLU A 15 -4.10 21.83 20.29
C GLU A 15 -2.67 21.29 20.19
N GLN A 16 -2.13 20.79 21.31
CA GLN A 16 -0.79 20.22 21.42
C GLN A 16 -0.61 18.93 20.61
N TYR A 17 -1.68 18.13 20.43
CA TYR A 17 -1.61 16.79 19.80
C TYR A 17 -2.33 16.72 18.45
N ALA A 18 -2.94 17.83 18.00
CA ALA A 18 -3.76 17.87 16.78
C ALA A 18 -3.01 17.53 15.48
N GLN A 19 -1.68 17.65 15.47
CA GLN A 19 -0.86 17.36 14.29
C GLN A 19 -0.35 15.91 14.24
N ILE A 20 -0.44 15.16 15.34
CA ILE A 20 0.08 13.79 15.45
C ILE A 20 -0.50 12.86 14.38
N PRO A 21 -1.82 12.78 14.15
CA PRO A 21 -2.35 11.86 13.14
C PRO A 21 -1.82 12.13 11.72
N MET A 22 -1.62 13.40 11.38
CA MET A 22 -1.11 13.79 10.07
C MET A 22 0.38 13.43 9.92
N ALA A 23 1.19 13.69 10.93
CA ALA A 23 2.61 13.36 10.95
C ALA A 23 2.84 11.85 10.87
N VAL A 24 2.12 11.07 11.67
CA VAL A 24 2.21 9.61 11.71
C VAL A 24 1.82 8.99 10.38
N VAL A 25 0.66 9.35 9.82
CA VAL A 25 0.24 8.82 8.51
C VAL A 25 1.24 9.20 7.42
N GLY A 26 1.83 10.40 7.50
CA GLY A 26 2.90 10.80 6.60
C GLY A 26 4.12 9.88 6.63
N ILE A 27 4.54 9.42 7.82
CA ILE A 27 5.65 8.46 7.98
C ILE A 27 5.27 7.09 7.42
N VAL A 28 4.07 6.59 7.75
CA VAL A 28 3.58 5.30 7.24
C VAL A 28 3.52 5.30 5.71
N MET A 29 3.03 6.39 5.11
CA MET A 29 2.98 6.55 3.66
C MET A 29 4.38 6.60 3.01
N LYS A 30 5.36 7.22 3.66
CA LYS A 30 6.76 7.21 3.17
C LYS A 30 7.32 5.79 3.15
N PHE A 31 7.13 5.02 4.21
CA PHE A 31 7.54 3.62 4.24
C PHE A 31 6.85 2.82 3.13
N PHE A 32 5.53 2.93 3.01
CA PHE A 32 4.75 2.32 1.94
C PHE A 32 5.32 2.66 0.56
N GLN A 33 5.63 3.94 0.32
CA GLN A 33 6.14 4.40 -0.97
C GLN A 33 7.53 3.85 -1.30
N ILE A 34 8.41 3.67 -0.32
CA ILE A 34 9.72 3.02 -0.50
C ILE A 34 9.52 1.58 -0.98
N VAL A 35 8.65 0.82 -0.32
CA VAL A 35 8.38 -0.58 -0.69
C VAL A 35 7.75 -0.66 -2.09
N ILE A 36 6.75 0.16 -2.38
CA ILE A 36 6.13 0.19 -3.72
C ILE A 36 7.11 0.60 -4.81
N SER A 37 8.08 1.47 -4.53
CA SER A 37 9.12 1.83 -5.50
C SER A 37 10.01 0.64 -5.87
N ILE A 38 10.33 -0.23 -4.91
CA ILE A 38 11.06 -1.49 -5.16
C ILE A 38 10.22 -2.40 -6.07
N VAL A 39 8.95 -2.60 -5.73
CA VAL A 39 7.97 -3.39 -6.50
C VAL A 39 7.87 -2.89 -7.93
N VAL A 40 7.66 -1.59 -8.12
CA VAL A 40 7.57 -0.98 -9.45
C VAL A 40 8.86 -1.17 -10.24
N GLY A 41 10.02 -1.01 -9.60
CA GLY A 41 11.33 -1.23 -10.24
C GLY A 41 11.52 -2.66 -10.74
N MET A 42 11.17 -3.65 -9.91
CA MET A 42 11.26 -5.07 -10.27
C MET A 42 10.28 -5.43 -11.41
N ALA A 43 9.03 -5.01 -11.29
CA ALA A 43 8.02 -5.28 -12.32
C ALA A 43 8.34 -4.58 -13.64
N ALA A 44 8.82 -3.33 -13.62
CA ALA A 44 9.25 -2.60 -14.81
C ALA A 44 10.45 -3.25 -15.48
N GLY A 45 11.41 -3.79 -14.71
CA GLY A 45 12.54 -4.56 -15.23
C GLY A 45 12.13 -5.82 -16.02
N CYS A 46 10.96 -6.39 -15.71
CA CYS A 46 10.42 -7.53 -16.43
C CYS A 46 9.80 -7.17 -17.80
N ILE A 47 9.40 -5.90 -18.02
CA ILE A 47 8.68 -5.47 -19.25
C ILE A 47 9.40 -5.88 -20.54
N PRO A 48 10.71 -5.57 -20.75
CA PRO A 48 11.38 -5.92 -21.99
C PRO A 48 11.48 -7.43 -22.21
N VAL A 49 11.69 -8.21 -21.14
CA VAL A 49 11.79 -9.67 -21.21
C VAL A 49 10.45 -10.29 -21.55
N VAL A 50 9.36 -9.80 -20.97
CA VAL A 50 7.98 -10.21 -21.27
C VAL A 50 7.65 -9.87 -22.72
N GLY A 51 7.90 -8.63 -23.15
CA GLY A 51 7.64 -8.17 -24.52
C GLY A 51 8.37 -9.02 -25.56
N TYR A 52 9.66 -9.32 -25.36
CA TYR A 52 10.44 -10.18 -26.23
C TYR A 52 9.83 -11.60 -26.34
N ASN A 53 9.50 -12.23 -25.22
CA ASN A 53 8.93 -13.59 -25.21
C ASN A 53 7.50 -13.62 -25.78
N MET A 54 6.71 -12.55 -25.60
CA MET A 54 5.41 -12.41 -26.26
C MET A 54 5.55 -12.29 -27.77
N GLY A 55 6.45 -11.46 -28.28
CA GLY A 55 6.71 -11.32 -29.71
C GLY A 55 7.24 -12.60 -30.34
N ALA A 56 8.01 -13.40 -29.59
CA ALA A 56 8.51 -14.71 -30.01
C ALA A 56 7.48 -15.86 -29.88
N GLY A 57 6.23 -15.57 -29.44
CA GLY A 57 5.18 -16.57 -29.27
C GLY A 57 5.39 -17.55 -28.10
N LYS A 58 6.36 -17.29 -27.21
CA LYS A 58 6.76 -18.20 -26.11
C LYS A 58 5.87 -18.02 -24.88
N LYS A 59 4.59 -18.33 -25.00
CA LYS A 59 3.57 -18.13 -23.95
C LYS A 59 3.92 -18.81 -22.61
N THR A 60 4.51 -20.00 -22.64
CA THR A 60 4.93 -20.72 -21.44
C THR A 60 5.95 -19.91 -20.61
N ARG A 61 6.95 -19.33 -21.29
CA ARG A 61 7.95 -18.47 -20.62
C ARG A 61 7.35 -17.20 -20.04
N VAL A 62 6.38 -16.59 -20.73
CA VAL A 62 5.65 -15.42 -20.22
C VAL A 62 4.91 -15.78 -18.93
N ARG A 63 4.26 -16.95 -18.88
CA ARG A 63 3.58 -17.43 -17.66
C ARG A 63 4.56 -17.72 -16.52
N GLU A 64 5.69 -18.33 -16.80
CA GLU A 64 6.74 -18.56 -15.81
C GLU A 64 7.28 -17.25 -15.24
N LEU A 65 7.53 -16.24 -16.11
CA LEU A 65 7.97 -14.90 -15.67
C LEU A 65 6.93 -14.25 -14.77
N PHE A 66 5.65 -14.36 -15.12
CA PHE A 66 4.57 -13.83 -14.27
C PHE A 66 4.57 -14.48 -12.89
N THR A 67 4.60 -15.81 -12.82
CA THR A 67 4.61 -16.54 -11.55
C THR A 67 5.83 -16.17 -10.70
N LYS A 68 7.01 -16.08 -11.31
CA LYS A 68 8.24 -15.68 -10.61
C LYS A 68 8.17 -14.24 -10.11
N LEU A 69 7.63 -13.34 -10.93
CA LEU A 69 7.43 -11.94 -10.53
C LEU A 69 6.49 -11.86 -9.32
N LEU A 70 5.33 -12.51 -9.37
CA LEU A 70 4.38 -12.51 -8.26
C LEU A 70 5.00 -13.07 -6.97
N LEU A 71 5.79 -14.15 -7.08
CA LEU A 71 6.48 -14.71 -5.93
C LEU A 71 7.50 -13.74 -5.32
N CYS A 72 8.32 -13.11 -6.15
CA CYS A 72 9.29 -12.11 -5.69
C CYS A 72 8.59 -10.92 -5.02
N GLU A 73 7.51 -10.41 -5.61
CA GLU A 73 6.74 -9.30 -5.06
C GLU A 73 6.03 -9.67 -3.75
N ALA A 74 5.51 -10.90 -3.66
CA ALA A 74 4.94 -11.41 -2.41
C ALA A 74 6.00 -11.52 -1.31
N ILE A 75 7.23 -11.92 -1.63
CA ILE A 75 8.35 -11.97 -0.68
C ILE A 75 8.71 -10.54 -0.22
N VAL A 76 8.82 -9.58 -1.13
CA VAL A 76 9.09 -8.17 -0.77
C VAL A 76 7.99 -7.63 0.13
N GLY A 77 6.72 -7.88 -0.22
CA GLY A 77 5.56 -7.48 0.59
C GLY A 77 5.55 -8.15 1.97
N ALA A 78 5.91 -9.44 2.05
CA ALA A 78 5.99 -10.17 3.31
C ALA A 78 7.12 -9.64 4.21
N VAL A 79 8.30 -9.36 3.66
CA VAL A 79 9.41 -8.74 4.40
C VAL A 79 9.00 -7.36 4.92
N ALA A 80 8.37 -6.54 4.09
CA ALA A 80 7.88 -5.22 4.50
C ALA A 80 6.81 -5.33 5.60
N LEU A 81 5.91 -6.30 5.52
CA LEU A 81 4.89 -6.57 6.53
C LEU A 81 5.54 -6.99 7.85
N VAL A 82 6.50 -7.92 7.83
CA VAL A 82 7.23 -8.35 9.03
C VAL A 82 7.97 -7.17 9.69
N LEU A 83 8.56 -6.28 8.90
CA LEU A 83 9.20 -5.07 9.44
C LEU A 83 8.18 -4.13 10.07
N ALA A 84 7.04 -3.91 9.42
CA ALA A 84 5.99 -3.01 9.91
C ALA A 84 5.29 -3.53 11.18
N GLU A 85 5.08 -4.86 11.28
CA GLU A 85 4.42 -5.49 12.43
C GLU A 85 5.40 -5.74 13.59
N GLY A 86 6.62 -6.21 13.27
CA GLY A 86 7.60 -6.63 14.26
C GLY A 86 8.45 -5.49 14.83
N PHE A 87 8.74 -4.48 13.99
CA PHE A 87 9.68 -3.42 14.33
C PHE A 87 9.13 -1.99 14.12
N PRO A 88 7.86 -1.69 14.46
CA PRO A 88 7.26 -0.39 14.18
C PRO A 88 7.98 0.76 14.91
N ARG A 89 8.45 0.55 16.14
CA ARG A 89 9.18 1.57 16.92
C ARG A 89 10.50 1.96 16.25
N GLN A 90 11.23 0.99 15.73
CA GLN A 90 12.50 1.22 15.02
C GLN A 90 12.25 1.98 13.71
N LEU A 91 11.19 1.63 12.98
CA LEU A 91 10.79 2.36 11.78
C LEU A 91 10.43 3.81 12.09
N ILE A 92 9.66 4.06 13.15
CA ILE A 92 9.33 5.42 13.60
C ILE A 92 10.61 6.20 13.92
N ALA A 93 11.57 5.59 14.62
CA ALA A 93 12.84 6.21 14.97
C ALA A 93 13.69 6.57 13.74
N VAL A 94 13.74 5.67 12.73
CA VAL A 94 14.45 5.93 11.45
C VAL A 94 13.89 7.13 10.72
N PHE A 95 12.57 7.37 10.81
CA PHE A 95 11.91 8.53 10.19
C PHE A 95 11.96 9.81 11.05
N GLY A 96 12.76 9.82 12.12
CA GLY A 96 13.07 11.03 12.90
C GLY A 96 12.12 11.33 14.05
N ALA A 97 11.23 10.40 14.42
CA ALA A 97 10.25 10.57 15.50
C ALA A 97 10.60 9.78 16.78
N ALA A 98 11.87 9.64 17.10
CA ALA A 98 12.36 8.83 18.22
C ALA A 98 12.02 9.41 19.62
N ASN A 99 11.83 10.72 19.73
CA ASN A 99 11.65 11.45 21.00
C ASN A 99 10.27 12.09 21.14
N GLU A 100 9.27 11.56 20.43
CA GLU A 100 7.91 12.07 20.49
C GLU A 100 7.14 11.54 21.72
N SER A 101 5.96 12.09 21.96
CA SER A 101 5.10 11.71 23.09
C SER A 101 4.66 10.24 23.04
N GLY A 102 4.30 9.66 24.19
CA GLY A 102 3.75 8.31 24.27
C GLY A 102 2.54 8.11 23.34
N TYR A 103 1.64 9.09 23.29
CA TYR A 103 0.47 9.09 22.39
C TYR A 103 0.85 9.04 20.90
N TYR A 104 1.96 9.69 20.53
CA TYR A 104 2.51 9.62 19.17
C TYR A 104 2.93 8.19 18.84
N THR A 105 3.72 7.57 19.73
CA THR A 105 4.24 6.22 19.52
C THR A 105 3.13 5.18 19.45
N ASP A 106 2.14 5.25 20.33
CA ASP A 106 1.01 4.30 20.35
C ASP A 106 0.14 4.41 19.10
N PHE A 107 -0.18 5.63 18.69
CA PHE A 107 -0.92 5.87 17.45
C PHE A 107 -0.11 5.44 16.22
N ALA A 108 1.20 5.68 16.20
CA ALA A 108 2.07 5.28 15.11
C ALA A 108 2.16 3.75 14.98
N ILE A 109 2.30 3.02 16.08
CA ILE A 109 2.28 1.55 16.06
C ILE A 109 0.95 1.04 15.50
N LYS A 110 -0.17 1.58 15.97
CA LYS A 110 -1.50 1.24 15.46
C LYS A 110 -1.60 1.54 13.95
N ALA A 111 -1.12 2.70 13.52
CA ALA A 111 -1.16 3.12 12.12
C ALA A 111 -0.30 2.19 11.22
N PHE A 112 0.93 1.85 11.62
CA PHE A 112 1.78 0.91 10.89
C PHE A 112 1.10 -0.44 10.71
N ARG A 113 0.60 -1.03 11.79
CA ARG A 113 -0.05 -2.34 11.76
C ARG A 113 -1.33 -2.35 10.94
N THR A 114 -2.18 -1.34 11.11
CA THR A 114 -3.47 -1.30 10.43
C THR A 114 -3.32 -0.97 8.94
N TYR A 115 -2.53 0.06 8.61
CA TYR A 115 -2.40 0.56 7.24
C TYR A 115 -1.64 -0.42 6.34
N LEU A 116 -0.66 -1.13 6.87
CA LEU A 116 0.23 -2.01 6.12
C LEU A 116 -0.15 -3.50 6.21
N CYS A 117 -1.23 -3.88 6.92
CA CYS A 117 -1.61 -5.28 7.11
C CYS A 117 -1.84 -6.05 5.78
N MET A 118 -2.25 -5.35 4.71
CA MET A 118 -2.43 -5.93 3.37
C MET A 118 -1.27 -5.61 2.40
N MET A 119 -0.07 -5.31 2.94
CA MET A 119 1.09 -4.90 2.14
C MET A 119 1.46 -5.93 1.05
N VAL A 120 1.33 -7.22 1.35
CA VAL A 120 1.57 -8.30 0.38
C VAL A 120 0.64 -8.17 -0.82
N LEU A 121 -0.66 -7.93 -0.57
CA LEU A 121 -1.65 -7.77 -1.64
C LEU A 121 -1.41 -6.49 -2.45
N ALA A 122 -1.00 -5.40 -1.79
CA ALA A 122 -0.65 -4.17 -2.48
C ALA A 122 0.50 -4.38 -3.48
N CYS A 123 1.56 -5.10 -3.07
CA CYS A 123 2.69 -5.44 -3.92
C CYS A 123 2.26 -6.30 -5.12
N VAL A 124 1.51 -7.39 -4.86
CA VAL A 124 1.01 -8.30 -5.90
C VAL A 124 0.09 -7.57 -6.88
N ASN A 125 -0.85 -6.77 -6.40
CA ASN A 125 -1.75 -5.98 -7.27
C ASN A 125 -0.96 -5.06 -8.19
N LYS A 126 0.06 -4.35 -7.66
CA LYS A 126 0.90 -3.44 -8.44
C LYS A 126 1.69 -4.19 -9.51
N ALA A 127 2.28 -5.34 -9.17
CA ALA A 127 2.97 -6.20 -10.11
C ALA A 127 2.05 -6.69 -11.24
N CYS A 128 0.81 -7.11 -10.92
CA CYS A 128 -0.18 -7.51 -11.91
C CYS A 128 -0.52 -6.39 -12.89
N PHE A 129 -0.70 -5.16 -12.41
CA PHE A 129 -1.00 -4.02 -13.28
C PHE A 129 0.13 -3.74 -14.26
N ILE A 130 1.38 -3.73 -13.79
CA ILE A 130 2.55 -3.50 -14.65
C ILE A 130 2.74 -4.67 -15.63
N PHE A 131 2.54 -5.91 -15.17
CA PHE A 131 2.62 -7.08 -16.05
C PHE A 131 1.56 -7.08 -17.15
N LEU A 132 0.31 -6.67 -16.87
CA LEU A 132 -0.73 -6.50 -17.88
C LEU A 132 -0.34 -5.48 -18.94
N GLN A 133 0.37 -4.41 -18.57
CA GLN A 133 0.93 -3.46 -19.54
C GLN A 133 2.00 -4.12 -20.41
N ALA A 134 2.89 -4.92 -19.81
CA ALA A 134 3.95 -5.62 -20.52
C ALA A 134 3.43 -6.62 -21.57
N VAL A 135 2.27 -7.26 -21.33
CA VAL A 135 1.62 -8.17 -22.29
C VAL A 135 0.71 -7.45 -23.31
N GLY A 136 0.76 -6.12 -23.35
CA GLY A 136 -0.01 -5.32 -24.30
C GLY A 136 -1.46 -5.04 -23.90
N LYS A 137 -1.90 -5.44 -22.72
CA LYS A 137 -3.26 -5.15 -22.18
C LYS A 137 -3.29 -3.85 -21.38
N ALA A 138 -2.71 -2.77 -21.94
CA ALA A 138 -2.58 -1.48 -21.26
C ALA A 138 -3.93 -0.90 -20.82
N PHE A 139 -4.97 -1.00 -21.65
CA PHE A 139 -6.30 -0.50 -21.32
C PHE A 139 -6.88 -1.21 -20.08
N SER A 140 -6.82 -2.53 -20.02
CA SER A 140 -7.30 -3.30 -18.86
C SER A 140 -6.52 -2.96 -17.60
N SER A 141 -5.20 -2.80 -17.70
CA SER A 141 -4.35 -2.38 -16.58
C SER A 141 -4.74 -0.99 -16.08
N THR A 142 -4.93 -0.04 -16.99
CA THR A 142 -5.32 1.34 -16.63
C THR A 142 -6.69 1.37 -15.96
N MET A 143 -7.68 0.65 -16.50
CA MET A 143 -9.01 0.56 -15.90
C MET A 143 -8.96 -0.02 -14.50
N LEU A 144 -8.23 -1.11 -14.30
CA LEU A 144 -8.09 -1.77 -13.01
C LEU A 144 -7.38 -0.86 -11.99
N SER A 145 -6.32 -0.15 -12.43
CA SER A 145 -5.63 0.84 -11.59
C SER A 145 -6.54 2.01 -11.23
N MET A 146 -7.34 2.52 -12.17
CA MET A 146 -8.29 3.61 -11.89
C MET A 146 -9.37 3.18 -10.90
N VAL A 147 -9.91 1.97 -11.05
CA VAL A 147 -10.89 1.44 -10.09
C VAL A 147 -10.27 1.37 -8.69
N ARG A 148 -9.05 0.86 -8.56
CA ARG A 148 -8.34 0.81 -7.28
C ARG A 148 -8.07 2.19 -6.69
N GLU A 149 -7.48 3.10 -7.46
CA GLU A 149 -7.04 4.39 -6.93
C GLU A 149 -8.20 5.37 -6.73
N VAL A 150 -9.14 5.43 -7.69
CA VAL A 150 -10.23 6.42 -7.67
C VAL A 150 -11.46 5.86 -6.97
N VAL A 151 -11.99 4.72 -7.42
CA VAL A 151 -13.25 4.19 -6.87
C VAL A 151 -13.04 3.68 -5.46
N PHE A 152 -12.06 2.84 -5.23
CA PHE A 152 -11.80 2.28 -3.91
C PHE A 152 -10.97 3.22 -3.04
N GLY A 153 -9.85 3.76 -3.55
CA GLY A 153 -8.97 4.65 -2.79
C GLY A 153 -9.70 5.90 -2.32
N VAL A 154 -10.22 6.71 -3.24
CA VAL A 154 -10.95 7.94 -2.89
C VAL A 154 -12.30 7.62 -2.25
N GLY A 155 -13.05 6.65 -2.78
CA GLY A 155 -14.35 6.27 -2.25
C GLY A 155 -14.29 5.84 -0.78
N PHE A 156 -13.42 4.91 -0.43
CA PHE A 156 -13.26 4.46 0.96
C PHE A 156 -12.57 5.48 1.85
N ALA A 157 -11.64 6.29 1.33
CA ALA A 157 -11.05 7.39 2.09
C ALA A 157 -12.09 8.46 2.50
N LEU A 158 -13.19 8.58 1.77
CA LEU A 158 -14.30 9.46 2.12
C LEU A 158 -15.36 8.78 2.98
N LEU A 159 -15.64 7.49 2.71
CA LEU A 159 -16.74 6.76 3.33
C LEU A 159 -16.37 6.21 4.72
N LEU A 160 -15.23 5.50 4.82
CA LEU A 160 -14.84 4.83 6.07
C LEU A 160 -14.65 5.77 7.26
N PRO A 161 -14.07 6.97 7.12
CA PRO A 161 -13.97 7.89 8.25
C PRO A 161 -15.33 8.40 8.77
N ARG A 162 -16.40 8.28 7.96
CA ARG A 162 -17.76 8.63 8.41
C ARG A 162 -18.31 7.63 9.43
N PHE A 163 -17.90 6.35 9.32
CA PHE A 163 -18.38 5.28 10.19
C PHE A 163 -17.41 4.97 11.33
N PHE A 164 -16.11 5.07 11.09
CA PHE A 164 -15.04 4.65 12.01
C PHE A 164 -14.16 5.82 12.48
N GLY A 165 -14.52 7.06 12.19
CA GLY A 165 -13.76 8.22 12.64
C GLY A 165 -12.30 8.20 12.12
N LEU A 166 -11.34 8.44 13.04
CA LEU A 166 -9.92 8.47 12.73
C LEU A 166 -9.38 7.11 12.23
N ASP A 167 -9.87 6.01 12.81
CA ASP A 167 -9.48 4.65 12.40
C ASP A 167 -9.92 4.32 10.96
N GLY A 168 -11.04 4.89 10.51
CA GLY A 168 -11.48 4.76 9.12
C GLY A 168 -10.48 5.27 8.10
N VAL A 169 -9.65 6.25 8.50
CA VAL A 169 -8.54 6.72 7.65
C VAL A 169 -7.43 5.68 7.54
N LEU A 170 -7.28 4.80 8.53
CA LEU A 170 -6.28 3.72 8.48
C LEU A 170 -6.78 2.49 7.71
N TYR A 171 -8.08 2.23 7.73
CA TYR A 171 -8.69 1.04 7.10
C TYR A 171 -8.89 1.15 5.59
N TYR A 172 -8.92 2.36 5.00
CA TYR A 172 -9.24 2.51 3.58
C TYR A 172 -8.26 1.78 2.66
N MET A 173 -6.97 1.77 3.00
CA MET A 173 -5.92 1.15 2.18
C MET A 173 -6.04 -0.38 2.15
N PRO A 174 -6.08 -1.08 3.30
CA PRO A 174 -6.28 -2.54 3.32
C PRO A 174 -7.56 -2.98 2.62
N VAL A 175 -8.67 -2.28 2.83
CA VAL A 175 -9.95 -2.60 2.18
C VAL A 175 -9.86 -2.44 0.66
N SER A 176 -9.24 -1.35 0.20
CA SER A 176 -9.02 -1.09 -1.22
C SER A 176 -8.17 -2.18 -1.88
N ASP A 177 -7.06 -2.58 -1.25
CA ASP A 177 -6.16 -3.59 -1.79
C ASP A 177 -6.79 -4.99 -1.78
N GLY A 178 -7.53 -5.34 -0.73
CA GLY A 178 -8.24 -6.61 -0.63
C GLY A 178 -9.32 -6.75 -1.71
N LEU A 179 -10.15 -5.72 -1.91
CA LEU A 179 -11.17 -5.72 -2.95
C LEU A 179 -10.57 -5.74 -4.36
N THR A 180 -9.49 -5.00 -4.57
CA THR A 180 -8.79 -5.00 -5.86
C THR A 180 -8.25 -6.38 -6.19
N PHE A 181 -7.69 -7.09 -5.22
CA PHE A 181 -7.19 -8.45 -5.39
C PHE A 181 -8.31 -9.42 -5.82
N VAL A 182 -9.47 -9.32 -5.20
CA VAL A 182 -10.64 -10.15 -5.57
C VAL A 182 -11.13 -9.85 -6.99
N ILE A 183 -11.17 -8.56 -7.38
CA ILE A 183 -11.64 -8.15 -8.71
C ILE A 183 -10.62 -8.48 -9.80
N ALA A 184 -9.32 -8.35 -9.50
CA ALA A 184 -8.27 -8.73 -10.42
C ALA A 184 -8.26 -10.23 -10.75
N GLY A 185 -8.88 -11.05 -9.91
CA GLY A 185 -8.96 -12.51 -10.11
C GLY A 185 -7.61 -13.20 -9.97
N VAL A 186 -6.74 -12.67 -9.15
CA VAL A 186 -5.38 -13.17 -8.91
C VAL A 186 -5.35 -14.00 -7.65
#